data_d419adfa67e57183c57781329e0bdda0
#
_entry.id   d419adfa67e57183c57781329e0bdda0
#
_cell.length_a   1.000
_cell.length_b   1.000
_cell.length_c   1.000
_cell.angle_alpha   90.00
_cell.angle_beta   90.00
_cell.angle_gamma   90.00
#
_symmetry.space_group_name_H-M   'P 1'
#
loop_
_entity.id
_entity.type
_entity.pdbx_description
1 polymer ?
#
loop_
_entity_poly.entity_id
_entity_poly.type
_entity_poly.pdbx_seq_one_letter_code
_entity_poly.pdbx_strand_id
1 'polypeptide(L)'
;MIKRRYMRTRQLKPGMIIDQVIKDPTGRNLVVQGSAIDDYIISSLLKLGIMSVYIREGSADPDDPDAILSPKAAAMVKQLRTDDRSKVTLSDSVRQRVSTGVQYIFNNTNSEELTQATNQIADSLMEAINENDAIAVDISSLKTSDEYTFKHSVDVATISMILAKQMKLPDNEIHDIGVSGLLHDIGKTMIPNEILNKPGRLTDDEFNIMKKHSVYGYNMLKDRKDLNNSILMGVLQHHERIDGTGYPLGFDAPKICQFAKILSVADVYDALVTKRPYKDALSQRDAVEMLMSMTNQLDIGVMRAFMSSMILYPVDSIVQLSNGEKARVV
;
A
#
# COMPACT_ATOMS: atom_id res chain seq x y z
N MET A 1 17.86 -21.05 17.69
CA MET A 1 17.22 -21.21 19.03
C MET A 1 17.79 -20.15 19.92
N ILE A 2 17.00 -19.18 20.33
CA ILE A 2 17.41 -18.11 21.25
C ILE A 2 17.60 -18.76 22.62
N LYS A 3 18.79 -18.59 23.19
CA LYS A 3 19.07 -19.00 24.57
C LYS A 3 19.13 -17.75 25.46
N ARG A 4 18.32 -17.78 26.50
CA ARG A 4 18.40 -16.77 27.57
C ARG A 4 19.55 -17.13 28.51
N ARG A 5 20.51 -16.20 28.69
CA ARG A 5 21.67 -16.41 29.54
C ARG A 5 21.76 -15.34 30.61
N TYR A 6 21.96 -15.78 31.83
CA TYR A 6 22.25 -14.86 32.97
C TYR A 6 23.73 -14.49 32.96
N MET A 7 24.04 -13.18 32.88
CA MET A 7 25.41 -12.70 32.75
C MET A 7 25.69 -11.57 33.75
N ARG A 8 26.89 -11.55 34.32
CA ARG A 8 27.32 -10.46 35.22
C ARG A 8 27.47 -9.17 34.40
N THR A 9 27.02 -8.04 34.96
CA THR A 9 27.07 -6.73 34.28
C THR A 9 28.48 -6.34 33.84
N ARG A 10 29.52 -6.72 34.63
CA ARG A 10 30.91 -6.49 34.26
C ARG A 10 31.43 -7.29 33.07
N GLN A 11 30.69 -8.30 32.63
CA GLN A 11 31.04 -9.15 31.48
C GLN A 11 30.25 -8.78 30.24
N LEU A 12 29.35 -7.80 30.33
CA LEU A 12 28.61 -7.31 29.20
C LEU A 12 29.53 -6.59 28.21
N LYS A 13 29.21 -6.70 26.95
CA LYS A 13 29.88 -6.00 25.84
C LYS A 13 28.86 -5.21 25.04
N PRO A 14 29.24 -4.03 24.51
CA PRO A 14 28.39 -3.32 23.55
C PRO A 14 27.91 -4.22 22.42
N GLY A 15 26.64 -4.06 22.03
CA GLY A 15 25.97 -4.88 21.02
C GLY A 15 25.24 -6.12 21.58
N MET A 16 25.43 -6.50 22.86
CA MET A 16 24.63 -7.55 23.47
C MET A 16 23.20 -7.09 23.70
N ILE A 17 22.24 -8.01 23.58
CA ILE A 17 20.80 -7.70 23.72
C ILE A 17 20.30 -8.14 25.10
N ILE A 18 19.72 -7.21 25.83
CA ILE A 18 19.08 -7.48 27.13
C ILE A 18 17.76 -8.22 26.93
N ASP A 19 17.56 -9.30 27.67
CA ASP A 19 16.34 -10.13 27.61
C ASP A 19 15.45 -9.95 28.86
N GLN A 20 15.41 -8.73 29.41
CA GLN A 20 14.52 -8.35 30.52
C GLN A 20 14.29 -6.83 30.52
N VAL A 21 13.19 -6.41 31.13
CA VAL A 21 12.99 -4.98 31.46
C VAL A 21 13.76 -4.66 32.74
N ILE A 22 14.59 -3.62 32.72
CA ILE A 22 15.30 -3.13 33.88
C ILE A 22 14.70 -1.79 34.29
N LYS A 23 14.31 -1.67 35.56
CA LYS A 23 13.71 -0.45 36.11
C LYS A 23 14.63 0.20 37.11
N ASP A 24 14.54 1.52 37.23
CA ASP A 24 15.18 2.28 38.28
C ASP A 24 14.40 2.14 39.62
N PRO A 25 14.97 2.62 40.75
CA PRO A 25 14.27 2.59 42.03
C PRO A 25 12.95 3.37 42.07
N THR A 26 12.67 4.23 41.06
CA THR A 26 11.43 4.98 40.94
C THR A 26 10.40 4.26 40.07
N GLY A 27 10.74 3.09 39.52
CA GLY A 27 9.85 2.26 38.67
C GLY A 27 9.87 2.62 37.18
N ARG A 28 10.71 3.55 36.73
CA ARG A 28 10.89 3.90 35.34
C ARG A 28 11.73 2.85 34.61
N ASN A 29 11.38 2.53 33.36
CA ASN A 29 12.17 1.63 32.54
C ASN A 29 13.50 2.29 32.16
N LEU A 30 14.60 1.71 32.61
CA LEU A 30 15.98 2.10 32.23
C LEU A 30 16.41 1.41 30.96
N VAL A 31 16.05 0.12 30.80
CA VAL A 31 16.33 -0.68 29.63
C VAL A 31 15.10 -1.52 29.34
N VAL A 32 14.67 -1.52 28.09
CA VAL A 32 13.54 -2.33 27.63
C VAL A 32 14.07 -3.68 27.13
N GLN A 33 13.30 -4.75 27.31
CA GLN A 33 13.63 -6.06 26.75
C GLN A 33 13.82 -5.96 25.23
N GLY A 34 14.90 -6.56 24.71
CA GLY A 34 15.25 -6.49 23.30
C GLY A 34 16.19 -5.35 22.93
N SER A 35 16.52 -4.44 23.86
CA SER A 35 17.46 -3.34 23.60
C SER A 35 18.89 -3.85 23.48
N ALA A 36 19.62 -3.39 22.46
CA ALA A 36 21.08 -3.51 22.39
C ALA A 36 21.73 -2.55 23.40
N ILE A 37 22.72 -3.03 24.13
CA ILE A 37 23.45 -2.23 25.14
C ILE A 37 24.70 -1.62 24.52
N ASP A 38 25.01 -0.42 25.01
CA ASP A 38 26.23 0.32 24.76
C ASP A 38 27.03 0.51 26.05
N ASP A 39 28.21 1.13 25.95
CA ASP A 39 29.08 1.43 27.11
C ASP A 39 28.40 2.33 28.13
N TYR A 40 27.50 3.22 27.68
CA TYR A 40 26.77 4.12 28.58
C TYR A 40 25.74 3.31 29.41
N ILE A 41 24.99 2.40 28.79
CA ILE A 41 24.04 1.53 29.48
C ILE A 41 24.78 0.61 30.46
N ILE A 42 25.89 0.00 30.06
CA ILE A 42 26.73 -0.84 30.96
C ILE A 42 27.18 -0.06 32.19
N SER A 43 27.72 1.14 31.98
CA SER A 43 28.17 2.02 33.06
C SER A 43 27.03 2.43 33.98
N SER A 44 25.86 2.70 33.43
CA SER A 44 24.67 3.08 34.20
C SER A 44 24.14 1.92 35.05
N LEU A 45 24.10 0.69 34.51
CA LEU A 45 23.73 -0.52 35.24
C LEU A 45 24.67 -0.77 36.42
N LEU A 46 25.98 -0.58 36.25
CA LEU A 46 26.97 -0.72 37.32
C LEU A 46 26.80 0.34 38.39
N LYS A 47 26.55 1.60 38.02
CA LYS A 47 26.30 2.70 38.97
C LYS A 47 25.05 2.47 39.83
N LEU A 48 24.05 1.83 39.27
CA LEU A 48 22.79 1.48 39.94
C LEU A 48 22.89 0.18 40.76
N GLY A 49 24.07 -0.44 40.83
CA GLY A 49 24.28 -1.67 41.59
C GLY A 49 23.67 -2.91 40.98
N ILE A 50 23.29 -2.88 39.70
CA ILE A 50 22.73 -4.05 39.00
C ILE A 50 23.87 -4.99 38.63
N MET A 51 24.04 -6.05 39.40
CA MET A 51 25.20 -6.94 39.30
C MET A 51 25.14 -7.93 38.19
N SER A 52 23.94 -8.25 37.70
CA SER A 52 23.72 -9.25 36.63
C SER A 52 22.39 -9.01 35.92
N VAL A 53 22.34 -9.38 34.67
CA VAL A 53 21.16 -9.26 33.80
C VAL A 53 20.99 -10.49 32.92
N TYR A 54 19.79 -10.70 32.41
CA TYR A 54 19.56 -11.69 31.36
C TYR A 54 19.87 -11.06 30.00
N ILE A 55 20.70 -11.75 29.22
CA ILE A 55 21.00 -11.42 27.84
C ILE A 55 20.41 -12.51 26.92
N ARG A 56 20.18 -12.11 25.70
CA ARG A 56 19.79 -13.01 24.63
C ARG A 56 21.06 -13.48 23.91
N GLU A 57 21.39 -14.77 24.03
CA GLU A 57 22.47 -15.42 23.27
C GLU A 57 21.87 -16.18 22.07
N GLY A 58 22.44 -15.95 20.91
CA GLY A 58 21.98 -16.46 19.64
C GLY A 58 21.40 -15.34 18.81
N SER A 59 21.97 -15.12 17.66
CA SER A 59 21.44 -14.19 16.68
C SER A 59 20.14 -14.74 16.16
N ALA A 60 19.03 -14.21 16.59
CA ALA A 60 17.83 -14.08 15.77
C ALA A 60 16.83 -13.27 16.57
N ASP A 61 16.69 -12.02 16.22
CA ASP A 61 15.39 -11.38 16.24
C ASP A 61 14.45 -12.33 15.49
N PRO A 62 13.30 -12.77 16.05
CA PRO A 62 12.33 -13.55 15.28
C PRO A 62 11.91 -12.83 13.99
N ASP A 63 12.09 -11.49 13.97
CA ASP A 63 11.80 -10.61 12.85
C ASP A 63 13.07 -10.18 12.07
N ASP A 64 14.28 -10.65 12.46
CA ASP A 64 15.49 -10.43 11.67
C ASP A 64 15.52 -11.43 10.51
N PRO A 65 15.27 -10.96 9.28
CA PRO A 65 15.24 -11.82 8.13
C PRO A 65 16.61 -12.48 7.85
N ASP A 66 17.73 -11.92 8.33
CA ASP A 66 19.08 -12.49 8.16
C ASP A 66 19.39 -13.62 9.16
N ALA A 67 18.66 -13.68 10.28
CA ALA A 67 18.86 -14.71 11.30
C ALA A 67 18.41 -16.12 10.87
N ILE A 68 17.66 -16.23 9.79
CA ILE A 68 17.13 -17.50 9.25
C ILE A 68 18.12 -18.16 8.31
N LEU A 69 19.06 -17.40 7.74
CA LEU A 69 20.03 -17.88 6.78
C LEU A 69 21.33 -18.33 7.46
N SER A 70 21.92 -19.42 6.96
CA SER A 70 23.30 -19.77 7.33
C SER A 70 24.25 -18.64 6.88
N PRO A 71 25.40 -18.42 7.57
CA PRO A 71 26.37 -17.40 7.17
C PRO A 71 26.81 -17.52 5.69
N LYS A 72 26.86 -18.73 5.15
CA LYS A 72 27.16 -19.00 3.74
C LYS A 72 26.03 -18.56 2.83
N ALA A 73 24.79 -18.83 3.23
CA ALA A 73 23.62 -18.41 2.48
C ALA A 73 23.45 -16.89 2.55
N ALA A 74 23.69 -16.25 3.69
CA ALA A 74 23.66 -14.79 3.83
C ALA A 74 24.73 -14.10 2.93
N ALA A 75 25.93 -14.66 2.86
CA ALA A 75 26.99 -14.15 1.96
C ALA A 75 26.59 -14.31 0.49
N MET A 76 25.98 -15.43 0.11
CA MET A 76 25.51 -15.71 -1.24
C MET A 76 24.35 -14.79 -1.64
N VAL A 77 23.38 -14.56 -0.72
CA VAL A 77 22.28 -13.58 -0.89
C VAL A 77 22.83 -12.19 -1.12
N LYS A 78 23.85 -11.77 -0.34
CA LYS A 78 24.48 -10.44 -0.50
C LYS A 78 25.18 -10.29 -1.87
N GLN A 79 25.74 -11.37 -2.43
CA GLN A 79 26.34 -11.35 -3.76
C GLN A 79 25.30 -11.37 -4.90
N LEU A 80 24.16 -12.04 -4.69
CA LEU A 80 23.09 -12.20 -5.67
C LEU A 80 22.06 -11.08 -5.58
N ARG A 81 22.12 -10.26 -4.51
CA ARG A 81 21.18 -9.16 -4.30
C ARG A 81 21.32 -8.15 -5.44
N THR A 82 20.32 -8.12 -6.28
CA THR A 82 20.11 -7.06 -7.27
C THR A 82 19.17 -6.03 -6.66
N ASP A 83 19.43 -4.75 -6.92
CA ASP A 83 18.45 -3.71 -6.62
C ASP A 83 17.16 -4.05 -7.35
N ASP A 84 16.08 -4.18 -6.60
CA ASP A 84 14.77 -4.47 -7.17
C ASP A 84 14.24 -3.22 -7.88
N ARG A 85 14.66 -3.06 -9.15
CA ARG A 85 14.21 -1.97 -10.03
C ARG A 85 12.76 -2.11 -10.47
N SER A 86 12.12 -3.23 -10.13
CA SER A 86 10.71 -3.48 -10.48
C SER A 86 9.72 -2.77 -9.55
N LYS A 87 10.19 -2.19 -8.45
CA LYS A 87 9.35 -1.47 -7.48
C LYS A 87 9.21 0.00 -7.83
N VAL A 88 7.97 0.48 -7.95
CA VAL A 88 7.72 1.92 -7.93
C VAL A 88 8.00 2.45 -6.53
N THR A 89 9.13 3.10 -6.35
CA THR A 89 9.46 3.81 -5.12
C THR A 89 9.24 5.29 -5.36
N LEU A 90 8.18 5.85 -4.74
CA LEU A 90 8.01 7.29 -4.71
C LEU A 90 9.03 7.87 -3.71
N SER A 91 9.85 8.84 -4.13
CA SER A 91 10.70 9.59 -3.22
C SER A 91 9.85 10.33 -2.17
N ASP A 92 10.40 10.60 -0.98
CA ASP A 92 9.65 11.29 0.08
C ASP A 92 9.10 12.64 -0.38
N SER A 93 9.82 13.36 -1.23
CA SER A 93 9.38 14.62 -1.82
C SER A 93 8.19 14.46 -2.78
N VAL A 94 8.16 13.38 -3.57
CA VAL A 94 7.02 13.05 -4.45
C VAL A 94 5.83 12.63 -3.59
N ARG A 95 6.02 11.77 -2.58
CA ARG A 95 4.95 11.37 -1.65
C ARG A 95 4.29 12.56 -0.98
N GLN A 96 5.08 13.50 -0.47
CA GLN A 96 4.56 14.70 0.20
C GLN A 96 3.78 15.58 -0.77
N ARG A 97 4.30 15.83 -1.99
CA ARG A 97 3.59 16.61 -3.02
C ARG A 97 2.28 15.95 -3.41
N VAL A 98 2.29 14.65 -3.66
CA VAL A 98 1.11 13.88 -4.04
C VAL A 98 0.06 13.90 -2.93
N SER A 99 0.44 13.62 -1.68
CA SER A 99 -0.47 13.65 -0.53
C SER A 99 -1.11 15.04 -0.34
N THR A 100 -0.29 16.09 -0.35
CA THR A 100 -0.78 17.48 -0.22
C THR A 100 -1.68 17.87 -1.38
N GLY A 101 -1.32 17.46 -2.59
CA GLY A 101 -2.10 17.76 -3.80
C GLY A 101 -3.46 17.06 -3.80
N VAL A 102 -3.54 15.78 -3.41
CA VAL A 102 -4.82 15.07 -3.32
C VAL A 102 -5.70 15.67 -2.24
N GLN A 103 -5.12 16.03 -1.09
CA GLN A 103 -5.86 16.74 -0.04
C GLN A 103 -6.43 18.06 -0.55
N TYR A 104 -5.64 18.81 -1.34
CA TYR A 104 -6.11 20.05 -1.98
C TYR A 104 -7.29 19.79 -2.92
N ILE A 105 -7.21 18.77 -3.78
CA ILE A 105 -8.27 18.41 -4.74
C ILE A 105 -9.60 18.15 -4.01
N PHE A 106 -9.60 17.32 -2.97
CA PHE A 106 -10.81 16.95 -2.25
C PHE A 106 -11.39 18.08 -1.41
N ASN A 107 -10.55 18.98 -0.89
CA ASN A 107 -11.00 20.16 -0.13
C ASN A 107 -11.45 21.33 -1.02
N ASN A 108 -11.07 21.32 -2.31
CA ASN A 108 -11.33 22.44 -3.23
C ASN A 108 -11.99 21.97 -4.53
N THR A 109 -13.01 21.14 -4.43
CA THR A 109 -13.69 20.50 -5.57
C THR A 109 -14.28 21.48 -6.59
N ASN A 110 -14.57 22.73 -6.18
CA ASN A 110 -15.07 23.80 -7.04
C ASN A 110 -13.97 24.73 -7.59
N SER A 111 -12.70 24.50 -7.23
CA SER A 111 -11.59 25.34 -7.71
C SER A 111 -11.39 25.20 -9.22
N GLU A 112 -11.10 26.29 -9.90
CA GLU A 112 -10.67 26.29 -11.29
C GLU A 112 -9.33 25.57 -11.46
N GLU A 113 -8.48 25.58 -10.43
CA GLU A 113 -7.16 24.94 -10.43
C GLU A 113 -7.20 23.42 -10.17
N LEU A 114 -8.39 22.82 -9.88
CA LEU A 114 -8.53 21.41 -9.56
C LEU A 114 -7.87 20.50 -10.61
N THR A 115 -8.18 20.74 -11.89
CA THR A 115 -7.63 19.93 -12.99
C THR A 115 -6.14 20.12 -13.13
N GLN A 116 -5.63 21.36 -12.97
CA GLN A 116 -4.19 21.62 -13.01
C GLN A 116 -3.47 20.88 -11.87
N ALA A 117 -3.99 20.93 -10.65
CA ALA A 117 -3.42 20.21 -9.52
C ALA A 117 -3.44 18.69 -9.74
N THR A 118 -4.53 18.17 -10.30
CA THR A 118 -4.68 16.74 -10.60
C THR A 118 -3.67 16.29 -11.67
N ASN A 119 -3.51 17.07 -12.74
CA ASN A 119 -2.53 16.79 -13.79
C ASN A 119 -1.09 16.79 -13.23
N GLN A 120 -0.71 17.75 -12.40
CA GLN A 120 0.61 17.80 -11.78
C GLN A 120 0.90 16.57 -10.90
N ILE A 121 -0.11 16.02 -10.24
CA ILE A 121 0.02 14.78 -9.48
C ILE A 121 0.18 13.60 -10.43
N ALA A 122 -0.63 13.52 -11.49
CA ALA A 122 -0.54 12.46 -12.49
C ALA A 122 0.81 12.47 -13.21
N ASP A 123 1.34 13.65 -13.56
CA ASP A 123 2.69 13.83 -14.10
C ASP A 123 3.76 13.28 -13.16
N SER A 124 3.67 13.61 -11.85
CA SER A 124 4.62 13.13 -10.84
C SER A 124 4.58 11.60 -10.66
N LEU A 125 3.40 11.00 -10.76
CA LEU A 125 3.23 9.54 -10.73
C LEU A 125 3.78 8.90 -12.02
N MET A 126 3.53 9.50 -13.18
CA MET A 126 4.02 9.03 -14.47
C MET A 126 5.55 9.04 -14.50
N GLU A 127 6.18 10.11 -14.02
CA GLU A 127 7.62 10.24 -13.90
C GLU A 127 8.20 9.13 -13.02
N ALA A 128 7.62 8.92 -11.82
CA ALA A 128 8.04 7.85 -10.92
C ALA A 128 7.88 6.44 -11.52
N ILE A 129 6.81 6.19 -12.28
CA ILE A 129 6.58 4.92 -12.96
C ILE A 129 7.58 4.70 -14.11
N ASN A 130 8.00 5.76 -14.80
CA ASN A 130 8.94 5.68 -15.90
C ASN A 130 10.39 5.53 -15.45
N GLU A 131 10.77 6.21 -14.35
CA GLU A 131 12.12 6.11 -13.78
C GLU A 131 12.47 4.72 -13.24
N ASN A 132 11.48 3.94 -12.84
CA ASN A 132 11.69 2.66 -12.16
C ASN A 132 11.56 1.44 -13.08
N ASP A 133 11.47 1.56 -14.42
CA ASP A 133 11.16 0.41 -15.31
C ASP A 133 10.00 -0.47 -14.76
N ALA A 134 9.13 0.16 -13.97
CA ALA A 134 8.23 -0.54 -13.08
C ALA A 134 7.18 -1.31 -13.86
N ILE A 135 7.31 -2.62 -13.78
CA ILE A 135 6.31 -3.58 -14.24
C ILE A 135 5.42 -4.00 -13.06
N ALA A 136 5.81 -3.66 -11.82
CA ALA A 136 5.12 -4.17 -10.65
C ALA A 136 5.03 -3.17 -9.49
N VAL A 137 3.94 -3.28 -8.72
CA VAL A 137 3.64 -2.42 -7.56
C VAL A 137 3.95 -3.17 -6.27
N ASP A 138 4.83 -2.64 -5.45
CA ASP A 138 4.85 -2.92 -4.02
C ASP A 138 4.08 -1.81 -3.29
N ILE A 139 2.77 -2.05 -3.08
CA ILE A 139 1.88 -1.09 -2.41
C ILE A 139 2.30 -0.88 -0.96
N SER A 140 3.06 -1.79 -0.35
CA SER A 140 3.56 -1.63 1.02
C SER A 140 4.50 -0.44 1.14
N SER A 141 5.22 -0.08 0.08
CA SER A 141 6.12 1.07 0.03
C SER A 141 5.39 2.42 -0.11
N LEU A 142 4.14 2.42 -0.56
CA LEU A 142 3.30 3.62 -0.68
C LEU A 142 2.60 3.99 0.63
N LYS A 143 2.68 3.16 1.67
CA LYS A 143 1.98 3.34 2.95
C LYS A 143 2.61 4.45 3.80
N THR A 144 2.09 5.65 3.70
CA THR A 144 2.30 6.73 4.67
C THR A 144 1.00 7.05 5.42
N SER A 145 1.13 7.54 6.68
CA SER A 145 0.11 7.65 7.73
C SER A 145 -1.22 8.36 7.39
N ASP A 146 -2.24 7.90 8.07
CA ASP A 146 -3.43 8.53 8.69
C ASP A 146 -4.59 9.13 7.89
N GLU A 147 -4.55 9.37 6.57
CA GLU A 147 -5.73 9.85 5.84
C GLU A 147 -6.15 8.87 4.73
N TYR A 148 -7.00 7.94 5.10
CA TYR A 148 -7.45 6.81 4.29
C TYR A 148 -7.96 7.17 2.88
N THR A 149 -8.77 8.22 2.73
CA THR A 149 -9.42 8.55 1.44
C THR A 149 -8.42 9.06 0.40
N PHE A 150 -7.49 9.90 0.81
CA PHE A 150 -6.51 10.50 -0.10
C PHE A 150 -5.49 9.49 -0.60
N LYS A 151 -5.06 8.60 0.29
CA LYS A 151 -4.15 7.52 -0.02
C LYS A 151 -4.75 6.54 -1.03
N HIS A 152 -5.98 6.12 -0.83
CA HIS A 152 -6.71 5.23 -1.72
C HIS A 152 -6.74 5.77 -3.15
N SER A 153 -7.04 7.06 -3.36
CA SER A 153 -7.05 7.66 -4.70
C SER A 153 -5.67 7.62 -5.37
N VAL A 154 -4.59 7.81 -4.60
CA VAL A 154 -3.22 7.70 -5.13
C VAL A 154 -2.88 6.25 -5.49
N ASP A 155 -3.21 5.31 -4.62
CA ASP A 155 -2.94 3.89 -4.82
C ASP A 155 -3.70 3.38 -6.06
N VAL A 156 -5.00 3.70 -6.18
CA VAL A 156 -5.82 3.33 -7.34
C VAL A 156 -5.28 3.97 -8.63
N ALA A 157 -4.91 5.26 -8.61
CA ALA A 157 -4.32 5.93 -9.77
C ALA A 157 -3.01 5.26 -10.20
N THR A 158 -2.09 5.00 -9.25
CA THR A 158 -0.79 4.39 -9.52
C THR A 158 -0.95 2.98 -10.10
N ILE A 159 -1.78 2.13 -9.47
CA ILE A 159 -2.06 0.78 -9.96
C ILE A 159 -2.65 0.85 -11.37
N SER A 160 -3.62 1.73 -11.60
CA SER A 160 -4.28 1.87 -12.89
C SER A 160 -3.31 2.31 -14.00
N MET A 161 -2.40 3.23 -13.71
CA MET A 161 -1.35 3.66 -14.66
C MET A 161 -0.40 2.52 -15.02
N ILE A 162 0.00 1.69 -14.04
CA ILE A 162 0.84 0.52 -14.29
C ILE A 162 0.10 -0.53 -15.11
N LEU A 163 -1.18 -0.79 -14.82
CA LEU A 163 -2.00 -1.70 -15.64
C LEU A 163 -2.12 -1.20 -17.07
N ALA A 164 -2.36 0.10 -17.26
CA ALA A 164 -2.42 0.73 -18.59
C ALA A 164 -1.09 0.59 -19.35
N LYS A 165 0.05 0.82 -18.67
CA LYS A 165 1.41 0.61 -19.24
C LYS A 165 1.62 -0.86 -19.63
N GLN A 166 1.22 -1.81 -18.77
CA GLN A 166 1.30 -3.25 -19.08
C GLN A 166 0.41 -3.66 -20.26
N MET A 167 -0.73 -2.99 -20.42
CA MET A 167 -1.61 -3.15 -21.58
C MET A 167 -1.10 -2.43 -22.83
N LYS A 168 0.03 -1.73 -22.74
CA LYS A 168 0.67 -0.97 -23.83
C LYS A 168 -0.20 0.16 -24.38
N LEU A 169 -0.95 0.82 -23.50
CA LEU A 169 -1.66 2.04 -23.88
C LEU A 169 -0.64 3.19 -24.11
N PRO A 170 -0.98 4.17 -24.95
CA PRO A 170 -0.12 5.33 -25.18
C PRO A 170 0.02 6.20 -23.92
N ASP A 171 1.13 6.92 -23.79
CA ASP A 171 1.49 7.69 -22.59
C ASP A 171 0.41 8.72 -22.18
N ASN A 172 -0.23 9.36 -23.15
CA ASN A 172 -1.33 10.29 -22.88
C ASN A 172 -2.55 9.57 -22.25
N GLU A 173 -2.87 8.35 -22.66
CA GLU A 173 -3.95 7.56 -22.04
C GLU A 173 -3.55 7.05 -20.65
N ILE A 174 -2.28 6.69 -20.46
CA ILE A 174 -1.75 6.29 -19.13
C ILE A 174 -1.87 7.47 -18.16
N HIS A 175 -1.48 8.68 -18.59
CA HIS A 175 -1.65 9.89 -17.81
C HIS A 175 -3.13 10.16 -17.46
N ASP A 176 -4.01 10.10 -18.46
CA ASP A 176 -5.44 10.35 -18.28
C ASP A 176 -6.12 9.31 -17.36
N ILE A 177 -5.69 8.04 -17.40
CA ILE A 177 -6.11 7.02 -16.44
C ILE A 177 -5.67 7.40 -15.02
N GLY A 178 -4.46 7.93 -14.85
CA GLY A 178 -3.98 8.47 -13.58
C GLY A 178 -4.89 9.58 -13.05
N VAL A 179 -5.22 10.55 -13.91
CA VAL A 179 -6.17 11.63 -13.58
C VAL A 179 -7.54 11.06 -13.18
N SER A 180 -8.05 10.11 -13.95
CA SER A 180 -9.34 9.44 -13.65
C SER A 180 -9.30 8.71 -12.31
N GLY A 181 -8.20 8.03 -12.00
CA GLY A 181 -7.98 7.34 -10.73
C GLY A 181 -7.90 8.28 -9.53
N LEU A 182 -7.24 9.42 -9.67
CA LEU A 182 -7.19 10.45 -8.62
C LEU A 182 -8.57 11.04 -8.31
N LEU A 183 -9.44 11.14 -9.33
CA LEU A 183 -10.76 11.78 -9.23
C LEU A 183 -11.93 10.79 -9.07
N HIS A 184 -11.72 9.46 -9.18
CA HIS A 184 -12.81 8.49 -9.25
C HIS A 184 -13.80 8.60 -8.07
N ASP A 185 -13.30 8.92 -6.90
CA ASP A 185 -14.04 9.01 -5.65
C ASP A 185 -14.41 10.46 -5.24
N ILE A 186 -14.15 11.47 -6.06
CA ILE A 186 -14.38 12.89 -5.68
C ILE A 186 -15.81 13.16 -5.27
N GLY A 187 -16.77 12.44 -5.83
CA GLY A 187 -18.19 12.56 -5.48
C GLY A 187 -18.56 12.09 -4.06
N LYS A 188 -17.64 11.41 -3.36
CA LYS A 188 -17.81 11.06 -1.94
C LYS A 188 -17.92 12.29 -1.05
N THR A 189 -17.38 13.44 -1.50
CA THR A 189 -17.54 14.74 -0.81
C THR A 189 -19.01 15.20 -0.71
N MET A 190 -19.89 14.63 -1.55
CA MET A 190 -21.33 14.92 -1.54
C MET A 190 -22.16 13.89 -0.72
N ILE A 191 -21.50 12.86 -0.19
CA ILE A 191 -22.17 11.86 0.66
C ILE A 191 -22.23 12.36 2.09
N PRO A 192 -23.38 12.22 2.78
CA PRO A 192 -23.50 12.59 4.20
C PRO A 192 -22.44 11.90 5.06
N ASN A 193 -21.82 12.66 5.98
CA ASN A 193 -20.74 12.15 6.84
C ASN A 193 -21.18 10.96 7.70
N GLU A 194 -22.43 10.92 8.12
CA GLU A 194 -23.00 9.83 8.93
C GLU A 194 -22.99 8.49 8.16
N ILE A 195 -23.09 8.55 6.82
CA ILE A 195 -23.03 7.39 5.94
C ILE A 195 -21.58 7.09 5.56
N LEU A 196 -20.83 8.12 5.15
CA LEU A 196 -19.45 7.99 4.69
C LEU A 196 -18.54 7.39 5.78
N ASN A 197 -18.68 7.88 7.02
CA ASN A 197 -17.84 7.52 8.15
C ASN A 197 -18.53 6.55 9.13
N LYS A 198 -19.60 5.86 8.71
CA LYS A 198 -20.33 4.95 9.58
C LYS A 198 -19.43 3.80 10.06
N PRO A 199 -19.29 3.61 11.38
CA PRO A 199 -18.55 2.47 11.91
C PRO A 199 -19.41 1.19 11.77
N GLY A 200 -19.23 0.44 10.70
CA GLY A 200 -19.93 -0.81 10.45
C GLY A 200 -20.54 -0.92 9.05
N ARG A 201 -21.38 -1.92 8.85
CA ARG A 201 -22.04 -2.13 7.56
C ARG A 201 -23.12 -1.09 7.29
N LEU A 202 -23.18 -0.61 6.06
CA LEU A 202 -24.28 0.24 5.58
C LEU A 202 -25.55 -0.61 5.43
N THR A 203 -26.71 -0.01 5.73
CA THR A 203 -28.00 -0.58 5.32
C THR A 203 -28.16 -0.49 3.80
N ASP A 204 -29.15 -1.17 3.24
CA ASP A 204 -29.40 -1.12 1.79
C ASP A 204 -29.72 0.32 1.32
N ASP A 205 -30.46 1.09 2.10
CA ASP A 205 -30.77 2.49 1.81
C ASP A 205 -29.53 3.38 1.85
N GLU A 206 -28.70 3.23 2.88
CA GLU A 206 -27.42 3.94 3.00
C GLU A 206 -26.46 3.57 1.89
N PHE A 207 -26.40 2.28 1.51
CA PHE A 207 -25.62 1.83 0.39
C PHE A 207 -26.13 2.39 -0.94
N ASN A 208 -27.44 2.52 -1.12
CA ASN A 208 -28.03 3.19 -2.28
C ASN A 208 -27.66 4.68 -2.36
N ILE A 209 -27.49 5.35 -1.21
CA ILE A 209 -26.96 6.72 -1.16
C ILE A 209 -25.47 6.71 -1.50
N MET A 210 -24.70 5.82 -0.92
CA MET A 210 -23.26 5.68 -1.18
C MET A 210 -22.96 5.47 -2.68
N LYS A 211 -23.73 4.61 -3.36
CA LYS A 211 -23.59 4.34 -4.81
C LYS A 211 -23.70 5.60 -5.69
N LYS A 212 -24.31 6.68 -5.20
CA LYS A 212 -24.46 7.91 -5.97
C LYS A 212 -23.18 8.70 -6.12
N HIS A 213 -22.09 8.39 -5.38
CA HIS A 213 -20.85 9.14 -5.46
C HIS A 213 -20.27 9.16 -6.89
N SER A 214 -20.37 8.07 -7.66
CA SER A 214 -19.88 8.02 -9.04
C SER A 214 -20.63 8.99 -9.96
N VAL A 215 -21.97 9.10 -9.79
CA VAL A 215 -22.79 10.08 -10.51
C VAL A 215 -22.49 11.51 -10.04
N TYR A 216 -22.31 11.70 -8.73
CA TYR A 216 -21.96 13.02 -8.18
C TYR A 216 -20.58 13.47 -8.71
N GLY A 217 -19.57 12.58 -8.69
CA GLY A 217 -18.25 12.87 -9.25
C GLY A 217 -18.32 13.26 -10.73
N TYR A 218 -19.02 12.48 -11.54
CA TYR A 218 -19.26 12.84 -12.94
C TYR A 218 -19.92 14.21 -13.12
N ASN A 219 -20.99 14.50 -12.35
CA ASN A 219 -21.69 15.77 -12.44
C ASN A 219 -20.84 16.97 -12.00
N MET A 220 -19.91 16.80 -11.06
CA MET A 220 -18.98 17.84 -10.63
C MET A 220 -17.92 18.15 -11.70
N LEU A 221 -17.60 17.19 -12.55
CA LEU A 221 -16.49 17.26 -13.49
C LEU A 221 -16.92 17.47 -14.94
N LYS A 222 -18.14 17.11 -15.34
CA LYS A 222 -18.61 17.05 -16.76
C LYS A 222 -18.50 18.35 -17.53
N ASP A 223 -18.58 19.50 -16.86
CA ASP A 223 -18.54 20.84 -17.50
C ASP A 223 -17.10 21.38 -17.60
N ARG A 224 -16.10 20.65 -17.12
CA ARG A 224 -14.69 21.00 -17.23
C ARG A 224 -14.15 20.61 -18.60
N LYS A 225 -13.79 21.64 -19.39
CA LYS A 225 -13.35 21.47 -20.79
C LYS A 225 -11.97 20.82 -20.92
N ASP A 226 -11.19 20.86 -19.87
CA ASP A 226 -9.83 20.32 -19.73
C ASP A 226 -9.79 18.84 -19.32
N LEU A 227 -10.96 18.24 -19.05
CA LEU A 227 -11.10 16.80 -18.84
C LEU A 227 -11.76 16.14 -20.05
N ASN A 228 -11.11 15.13 -20.62
CA ASN A 228 -11.68 14.39 -21.74
C ASN A 228 -12.77 13.39 -21.29
N ASN A 229 -13.56 12.92 -22.26
CA ASN A 229 -14.69 12.02 -21.98
C ASN A 229 -14.25 10.69 -21.36
N SER A 230 -13.06 10.17 -21.67
CA SER A 230 -12.59 8.90 -21.12
C SER A 230 -12.33 9.00 -19.61
N ILE A 231 -11.78 10.14 -19.14
CA ILE A 231 -11.60 10.44 -17.71
C ILE A 231 -12.96 10.47 -17.02
N LEU A 232 -13.92 11.22 -17.60
CA LEU A 232 -15.27 11.36 -17.03
C LEU A 232 -16.02 10.02 -16.96
N MET A 233 -15.91 9.21 -18.00
CA MET A 233 -16.52 7.87 -18.02
C MET A 233 -15.82 6.93 -17.03
N GLY A 234 -14.51 7.05 -16.84
CA GLY A 234 -13.78 6.34 -15.79
C GLY A 234 -14.36 6.62 -14.41
N VAL A 235 -14.55 7.90 -14.07
CA VAL A 235 -15.16 8.34 -12.80
C VAL A 235 -16.60 7.82 -12.66
N LEU A 236 -17.41 7.88 -13.73
CA LEU A 236 -18.81 7.44 -13.69
C LEU A 236 -18.95 5.93 -13.51
N GLN A 237 -18.13 5.15 -14.22
CA GLN A 237 -18.36 3.72 -14.45
C GLN A 237 -17.42 2.80 -13.66
N HIS A 238 -16.53 3.29 -12.78
CA HIS A 238 -15.53 2.45 -12.10
C HIS A 238 -16.12 1.36 -11.20
N HIS A 239 -17.39 1.44 -10.84
CA HIS A 239 -18.12 0.40 -10.13
C HIS A 239 -19.04 -0.43 -11.02
N GLU A 240 -19.01 -0.24 -12.34
CA GLU A 240 -19.68 -1.17 -13.25
C GLU A 240 -19.01 -2.54 -13.19
N ARG A 241 -19.78 -3.58 -13.49
CA ARG A 241 -19.34 -4.97 -13.55
C ARG A 241 -19.68 -5.52 -14.95
N ILE A 242 -18.77 -6.30 -15.54
CA ILE A 242 -18.94 -6.79 -16.90
C ILE A 242 -20.16 -7.70 -17.08
N ASP A 243 -20.71 -8.25 -16.00
CA ASP A 243 -21.93 -9.05 -15.94
C ASP A 243 -23.22 -8.19 -15.76
N GLY A 244 -23.11 -6.87 -15.74
CA GLY A 244 -24.24 -5.95 -15.58
C GLY A 244 -24.76 -5.81 -14.15
N THR A 245 -24.11 -6.41 -13.15
CA THR A 245 -24.52 -6.30 -11.73
C THR A 245 -23.96 -5.07 -11.02
N GLY A 246 -23.13 -4.28 -11.72
CA GLY A 246 -22.51 -3.06 -11.21
C GLY A 246 -23.47 -1.87 -11.11
N TYR A 247 -22.91 -0.71 -10.85
CA TYR A 247 -23.62 0.58 -10.77
C TYR A 247 -22.74 1.71 -11.34
N PRO A 248 -23.30 2.86 -11.69
CA PRO A 248 -24.70 3.33 -11.50
C PRO A 248 -25.65 2.93 -12.62
N LEU A 249 -25.15 2.46 -13.79
CA LEU A 249 -25.93 2.27 -14.99
C LEU A 249 -26.30 0.79 -15.23
N GLY A 250 -25.61 -0.16 -14.58
CA GLY A 250 -25.78 -1.60 -14.78
C GLY A 250 -25.37 -2.04 -16.19
N PHE A 251 -24.30 -1.48 -16.71
CA PHE A 251 -23.79 -1.77 -18.04
C PHE A 251 -23.06 -3.11 -18.10
N ASP A 252 -23.26 -3.82 -19.19
CA ASP A 252 -22.50 -5.01 -19.57
C ASP A 252 -21.16 -4.64 -20.24
N ALA A 253 -20.26 -5.61 -20.38
CA ALA A 253 -18.89 -5.42 -20.82
C ALA A 253 -18.68 -4.47 -22.03
N PRO A 254 -19.47 -4.54 -23.14
CA PRO A 254 -19.30 -3.66 -24.30
C PRO A 254 -19.57 -2.18 -24.03
N LYS A 255 -20.38 -1.85 -23.03
CA LYS A 255 -20.79 -0.47 -22.71
C LYS A 255 -19.90 0.20 -21.67
N ILE A 256 -19.08 -0.58 -20.96
CA ILE A 256 -18.13 -0.07 -19.96
C ILE A 256 -16.88 0.42 -20.68
N CYS A 257 -16.48 1.68 -20.44
CA CYS A 257 -15.27 2.22 -21.04
C CYS A 257 -14.00 1.54 -20.49
N GLN A 258 -12.92 1.58 -21.27
CA GLN A 258 -11.66 0.91 -20.92
C GLN A 258 -11.07 1.46 -19.60
N PHE A 259 -11.12 2.77 -19.38
CA PHE A 259 -10.65 3.38 -18.14
C PHE A 259 -11.37 2.82 -16.91
N ALA A 260 -12.70 2.73 -16.98
CA ALA A 260 -13.50 2.18 -15.89
C ALA A 260 -13.17 0.71 -15.60
N LYS A 261 -12.91 -0.12 -16.64
CA LYS A 261 -12.48 -1.51 -16.47
C LYS A 261 -11.14 -1.60 -15.72
N ILE A 262 -10.20 -0.73 -16.07
CA ILE A 262 -8.87 -0.68 -15.40
C ILE A 262 -9.02 -0.20 -13.95
N LEU A 263 -9.73 0.90 -13.74
CA LEU A 263 -10.00 1.45 -12.40
C LEU A 263 -10.72 0.43 -11.51
N SER A 264 -11.70 -0.30 -12.05
CA SER A 264 -12.46 -1.30 -11.30
C SER A 264 -11.57 -2.40 -10.71
N VAL A 265 -10.57 -2.88 -11.46
CA VAL A 265 -9.61 -3.89 -10.96
C VAL A 265 -8.70 -3.29 -9.91
N ALA A 266 -8.18 -2.08 -10.13
CA ALA A 266 -7.30 -1.38 -9.21
C ALA A 266 -7.99 -1.06 -7.88
N ASP A 267 -9.21 -0.51 -7.93
CA ASP A 267 -10.03 -0.16 -6.77
C ASP A 267 -10.37 -1.40 -5.92
N VAL A 268 -10.83 -2.48 -6.55
CA VAL A 268 -11.12 -3.73 -5.84
C VAL A 268 -9.87 -4.26 -5.17
N TYR A 269 -8.73 -4.27 -5.85
CA TYR A 269 -7.49 -4.76 -5.27
C TYR A 269 -7.03 -3.91 -4.08
N ASP A 270 -6.99 -2.57 -4.22
CA ASP A 270 -6.64 -1.69 -3.11
C ASP A 270 -7.58 -1.87 -1.91
N ALA A 271 -8.88 -2.00 -2.16
CA ALA A 271 -9.86 -2.27 -1.12
C ALA A 271 -9.66 -3.61 -0.38
N LEU A 272 -8.99 -4.58 -1.00
CA LEU A 272 -8.67 -5.87 -0.38
C LEU A 272 -7.40 -5.80 0.48
N VAL A 273 -6.38 -5.09 0.04
CA VAL A 273 -5.06 -5.04 0.71
C VAL A 273 -4.90 -3.86 1.67
N THR A 274 -5.85 -2.94 1.69
CA THR A 274 -5.81 -1.78 2.61
C THR A 274 -6.66 -2.06 3.84
N LYS A 275 -6.07 -1.82 5.03
CA LYS A 275 -6.77 -1.93 6.30
C LYS A 275 -7.84 -0.83 6.42
N ARG A 276 -9.06 -1.23 6.75
CA ARG A 276 -10.20 -0.33 6.98
C ARG A 276 -10.67 -0.45 8.43
N PRO A 277 -11.37 0.55 8.99
CA PRO A 277 -11.83 0.52 10.39
C PRO A 277 -12.62 -0.75 10.80
N TYR A 278 -13.22 -1.44 9.82
CA TYR A 278 -14.08 -2.62 10.03
C TYR A 278 -13.60 -3.87 9.29
N LYS A 279 -12.39 -3.83 8.66
CA LYS A 279 -11.84 -4.97 7.91
C LYS A 279 -10.32 -4.93 7.95
N ASP A 280 -9.71 -6.02 8.40
CA ASP A 280 -8.27 -6.21 8.27
C ASP A 280 -7.87 -6.37 6.80
N ALA A 281 -6.66 -5.90 6.47
CA ALA A 281 -6.08 -6.10 5.16
C ALA A 281 -5.83 -7.59 4.89
N LEU A 282 -6.16 -8.04 3.69
CA LEU A 282 -5.75 -9.36 3.23
C LEU A 282 -4.26 -9.36 2.88
N SER A 283 -3.62 -10.52 2.95
CA SER A 283 -2.31 -10.69 2.34
C SER A 283 -2.40 -10.44 0.82
N GLN A 284 -1.30 -10.05 0.19
CA GLN A 284 -1.28 -9.86 -1.27
C GLN A 284 -1.75 -11.11 -2.01
N ARG A 285 -1.33 -12.29 -1.55
CA ARG A 285 -1.73 -13.58 -2.11
C ARG A 285 -3.25 -13.79 -2.02
N ASP A 286 -3.83 -13.63 -0.81
CA ASP A 286 -5.26 -13.84 -0.60
C ASP A 286 -6.10 -12.83 -1.40
N ALA A 287 -5.61 -11.58 -1.52
CA ALA A 287 -6.25 -10.56 -2.33
C ALA A 287 -6.25 -10.93 -3.82
N VAL A 288 -5.13 -11.44 -4.33
CA VAL A 288 -5.03 -11.92 -5.71
C VAL A 288 -5.95 -13.13 -5.94
N GLU A 289 -5.96 -14.11 -5.04
CA GLU A 289 -6.87 -15.27 -5.13
C GLU A 289 -8.34 -14.82 -5.14
N MET A 290 -8.71 -13.86 -4.29
CA MET A 290 -10.06 -13.29 -4.26
C MET A 290 -10.38 -12.54 -5.55
N LEU A 291 -9.47 -11.69 -6.04
CA LEU A 291 -9.66 -10.98 -7.31
C LEU A 291 -9.87 -11.97 -8.48
N MET A 292 -9.07 -13.04 -8.52
CA MET A 292 -9.19 -14.08 -9.55
C MET A 292 -10.52 -14.85 -9.46
N SER A 293 -11.19 -14.88 -8.34
CA SER A 293 -12.53 -15.46 -8.22
C SER A 293 -13.63 -14.59 -8.87
N MET A 294 -13.32 -13.31 -9.20
CA MET A 294 -14.26 -12.33 -9.76
C MET A 294 -14.20 -12.24 -11.29
N THR A 295 -13.78 -13.29 -11.99
CA THR A 295 -13.60 -13.30 -13.47
C THR A 295 -14.86 -13.06 -14.27
N ASN A 296 -16.04 -13.25 -13.68
CA ASN A 296 -17.34 -12.92 -14.29
C ASN A 296 -17.74 -11.46 -14.07
N GLN A 297 -17.08 -10.71 -13.18
CA GLN A 297 -17.41 -9.33 -12.82
C GLN A 297 -16.38 -8.32 -13.33
N LEU A 298 -15.12 -8.73 -13.47
CA LEU A 298 -14.00 -7.88 -13.84
C LEU A 298 -13.47 -8.27 -15.23
N ASP A 299 -12.96 -7.29 -15.98
CA ASP A 299 -12.46 -7.51 -17.33
C ASP A 299 -11.23 -8.43 -17.33
N ILE A 300 -11.30 -9.52 -18.10
CA ILE A 300 -10.27 -10.56 -18.15
C ILE A 300 -8.94 -10.02 -18.71
N GLY A 301 -9.00 -9.08 -19.67
CA GLY A 301 -7.81 -8.46 -20.25
C GLY A 301 -7.05 -7.65 -19.22
N VAL A 302 -7.77 -6.85 -18.42
CA VAL A 302 -7.20 -6.08 -17.32
C VAL A 302 -6.70 -6.99 -16.21
N MET A 303 -7.44 -8.04 -15.84
CA MET A 303 -6.99 -9.01 -14.84
C MET A 303 -5.70 -9.73 -15.26
N ARG A 304 -5.55 -10.04 -16.55
CA ARG A 304 -4.31 -10.62 -17.08
C ARG A 304 -3.15 -9.65 -16.97
N ALA A 305 -3.35 -8.37 -17.30
CA ALA A 305 -2.35 -7.32 -17.12
C ALA A 305 -1.97 -7.18 -15.64
N PHE A 306 -2.96 -7.20 -14.75
CA PHE A 306 -2.77 -7.16 -13.30
C PHE A 306 -1.88 -8.32 -12.83
N MET A 307 -2.19 -9.56 -13.19
CA MET A 307 -1.39 -10.73 -12.83
C MET A 307 0.05 -10.65 -13.33
N SER A 308 0.27 -10.07 -14.52
CA SER A 308 1.60 -9.87 -15.09
C SER A 308 2.37 -8.74 -14.40
N SER A 309 1.68 -7.84 -13.70
CA SER A 309 2.27 -6.68 -13.01
C SER A 309 2.49 -6.93 -11.51
N MET A 310 2.02 -8.06 -10.96
CA MET A 310 2.10 -8.32 -9.53
C MET A 310 3.38 -9.06 -9.16
N ILE A 311 4.09 -8.54 -8.17
CA ILE A 311 5.15 -9.25 -7.47
C ILE A 311 4.52 -9.91 -6.24
N LEU A 312 4.22 -11.21 -6.34
CA LEU A 312 3.65 -11.98 -5.22
C LEU A 312 4.68 -12.17 -4.09
N TYR A 313 5.94 -12.20 -4.44
CA TYR A 313 7.04 -12.41 -3.50
C TYR A 313 8.13 -11.35 -3.78
N PRO A 314 8.03 -10.17 -3.15
CA PRO A 314 9.05 -9.13 -3.27
C PRO A 314 10.44 -9.65 -2.85
N VAL A 315 11.49 -9.05 -3.41
CA VAL A 315 12.86 -9.29 -2.96
C VAL A 315 12.94 -9.07 -1.45
N ASP A 316 13.73 -9.87 -0.74
CA ASP A 316 13.82 -9.92 0.72
C ASP A 316 12.62 -10.57 1.47
N SER A 317 11.56 -10.98 0.77
CA SER A 317 10.47 -11.73 1.40
C SER A 317 10.96 -13.11 1.86
N ILE A 318 10.46 -13.56 3.02
CA ILE A 318 10.68 -14.92 3.50
C ILE A 318 9.50 -15.77 3.09
N VAL A 319 9.75 -16.81 2.33
CA VAL A 319 8.75 -17.76 1.85
C VAL A 319 9.02 -19.15 2.43
N GLN A 320 7.97 -19.91 2.67
CA GLN A 320 8.09 -21.32 2.98
C GLN A 320 7.87 -22.15 1.71
N LEU A 321 8.87 -22.96 1.38
CA LEU A 321 8.82 -23.86 0.23
C LEU A 321 7.92 -25.06 0.51
N SER A 322 7.49 -25.75 -0.55
CA SER A 322 6.63 -26.94 -0.43
C SER A 322 7.25 -28.08 0.35
N ASN A 323 8.57 -28.12 0.48
CA ASN A 323 9.32 -29.09 1.29
C ASN A 323 9.43 -28.67 2.77
N GLY A 324 8.82 -27.53 3.17
CA GLY A 324 8.85 -27.00 4.54
C GLY A 324 10.06 -26.12 4.86
N GLU A 325 11.03 -25.98 3.96
CA GLU A 325 12.17 -25.08 4.15
C GLU A 325 11.76 -23.63 4.00
N LYS A 326 12.46 -22.74 4.72
CA LYS A 326 12.31 -21.27 4.55
C LYS A 326 13.40 -20.75 3.64
N ALA A 327 13.00 -19.95 2.68
CA ALA A 327 13.91 -19.30 1.72
C ALA A 327 13.64 -17.80 1.68
N ARG A 328 14.67 -17.03 1.31
CA ARG A 328 14.55 -15.60 1.01
C ARG A 328 14.52 -15.41 -0.50
N VAL A 329 13.60 -14.56 -0.97
CA VAL A 329 13.55 -14.13 -2.36
C VAL A 329 14.69 -13.15 -2.63
N VAL A 330 15.49 -13.39 -3.67
CA VAL A 330 16.64 -12.57 -4.07
C VAL A 330 16.49 -12.06 -5.49
#